data_3f108cb30f74d307b2b15f26b96aaf01
#
_entry.id   3f108cb30f74d307b2b15f26b96aaf01
#
_cell.length_a   1.000
_cell.length_b   1.000
_cell.length_c   1.000
_cell.angle_alpha   90.00
_cell.angle_beta   90.00
_cell.angle_gamma   90.00
#
_symmetry.space_group_name_H-M   'P 1'
#
loop_
_entity.id
_entity.type
_entity.pdbx_description
1 polymer ?
#
loop_
_entity_poly.entity_id
_entity_poly.type
_entity_poly.pdbx_seq_one_letter_code
_entity_poly.pdbx_strand_id
1 'polypeptide(L)'
;MNTTITDLIYAGSFAVDSGQAIVGDPCYLDGWDTNKNDEWNLEGKKGQYSYQGVSATTLEDNFGQIGAADAVAFSTGYGDGLYPVYVQLNDDGRVAKVIIDFEGDLDPEDE
;
A
#
# COMPACT_ATOMS: atom_id res chain seq x y z
N MET A 1 -1.63 8.69 -21.94
CA MET A 1 -2.31 9.91 -21.61
C MET A 1 -1.60 10.62 -20.49
N ASN A 2 -1.40 11.86 -20.68
CA ASN A 2 -0.75 12.62 -19.66
C ASN A 2 -1.78 13.13 -18.67
N THR A 3 -1.61 12.80 -17.43
CA THR A 3 -2.49 13.28 -16.39
C THR A 3 -1.77 14.31 -15.57
N THR A 4 -2.26 15.50 -15.64
CA THR A 4 -1.75 16.53 -14.75
C THR A 4 -2.50 16.42 -13.45
N ILE A 5 -1.80 16.11 -12.39
CA ILE A 5 -2.42 16.00 -11.08
C ILE A 5 -2.18 17.30 -10.36
N THR A 6 -3.27 18.02 -10.15
CA THR A 6 -3.20 19.27 -9.42
C THR A 6 -3.91 19.10 -8.11
N ASP A 7 -3.72 20.03 -7.22
CA ASP A 7 -4.39 20.05 -5.92
C ASP A 7 -4.04 18.84 -5.07
N LEU A 8 -2.81 18.33 -5.25
CA LEU A 8 -2.32 17.29 -4.37
C LEU A 8 -1.95 17.90 -3.03
N ILE A 9 -2.39 17.25 -1.98
CA ILE A 9 -2.08 17.68 -0.62
C ILE A 9 -1.27 16.57 0.03
N TYR A 10 -0.13 16.92 0.58
CA TYR A 10 0.70 15.96 1.28
C TYR A 10 -0.01 15.53 2.56
N ALA A 11 -0.31 14.25 2.68
CA ALA A 11 -0.99 13.73 3.85
C ALA A 11 -0.03 13.19 4.90
N GLY A 12 1.11 12.71 4.47
CA GLY A 12 2.09 12.12 5.37
C GLY A 12 2.92 11.10 4.65
N SER A 13 3.78 10.42 5.38
CA SER A 13 4.64 9.38 4.82
C SER A 13 4.61 8.16 5.71
N PHE A 14 4.86 7.01 5.13
CA PHE A 14 5.00 5.80 5.93
C PHE A 14 6.30 5.11 5.59
N ALA A 15 6.81 4.36 6.56
CA ALA A 15 8.07 3.65 6.41
C ALA A 15 7.80 2.23 5.92
N VAL A 16 8.69 1.74 5.07
CA VAL A 16 8.62 0.39 4.55
C VAL A 16 9.93 -0.31 4.84
N ASP A 17 9.86 -1.45 5.50
CA ASP A 17 11.03 -2.26 5.81
C ASP A 17 11.00 -3.62 5.13
N SER A 18 9.92 -3.98 4.46
CA SER A 18 9.79 -5.27 3.80
C SER A 18 9.62 -5.16 2.31
N GLY A 19 9.78 -3.95 1.77
CA GLY A 19 9.63 -3.72 0.34
C GLY A 19 8.21 -3.83 -0.14
N GLN A 20 7.23 -3.80 0.75
CA GLN A 20 5.84 -4.00 0.38
C GLN A 20 4.94 -3.23 1.33
N ALA A 21 3.71 -2.99 0.89
CA ALA A 21 2.73 -2.28 1.69
C ALA A 21 1.36 -2.85 1.42
N ILE A 22 0.43 -2.58 2.32
CA ILE A 22 -0.97 -2.93 2.10
C ILE A 22 -1.84 -1.71 2.36
N VAL A 23 -2.99 -1.71 1.72
CA VAL A 23 -4.06 -0.75 1.98
C VAL A 23 -5.28 -1.52 2.39
N GLY A 24 -5.86 -1.16 3.52
CA GLY A 24 -7.04 -1.85 4.02
C GLY A 24 -7.69 -1.07 5.13
N ASP A 25 -8.84 -1.54 5.53
CA ASP A 25 -9.65 -0.89 6.56
C ASP A 25 -9.14 -1.33 7.94
N PRO A 26 -8.80 -0.40 8.82
CA PRO A 26 -8.34 -0.78 10.16
C PRO A 26 -9.36 -1.58 10.95
N CYS A 27 -10.62 -1.55 10.54
CA CYS A 27 -11.65 -2.37 11.18
C CYS A 27 -11.37 -3.85 11.07
N TYR A 28 -10.61 -4.27 10.05
CA TYR A 28 -10.33 -5.69 9.83
C TYR A 28 -9.03 -6.16 10.47
N LEU A 29 -8.34 -5.29 11.20
CA LEU A 29 -7.03 -5.67 11.75
C LEU A 29 -7.10 -6.83 12.73
N ASP A 30 -8.24 -7.06 13.35
CA ASP A 30 -8.39 -8.23 14.23
C ASP A 30 -8.19 -9.53 13.49
N GLY A 31 -8.43 -9.53 12.18
CA GLY A 31 -8.24 -10.74 11.38
C GLY A 31 -6.83 -10.92 10.84
N TRP A 32 -5.95 -9.96 11.11
CA TRP A 32 -4.57 -10.07 10.67
C TRP A 32 -3.87 -11.16 11.47
N ASP A 33 -3.25 -12.11 10.77
CA ASP A 33 -2.56 -13.21 11.40
C ASP A 33 -1.15 -12.75 11.76
N THR A 34 -0.88 -12.65 13.05
CA THR A 34 0.40 -12.15 13.53
C THR A 34 1.44 -13.24 13.74
N ASN A 35 1.12 -14.49 13.36
CA ASN A 35 2.07 -15.59 13.54
C ASN A 35 3.23 -15.44 12.58
N LYS A 36 4.42 -15.27 13.11
CA LYS A 36 5.62 -15.12 12.29
C LYS A 36 6.58 -16.29 12.44
N ASN A 37 6.14 -17.40 13.03
CA ASN A 37 7.03 -18.52 13.25
C ASN A 37 7.58 -19.09 11.96
N ASP A 38 6.77 -19.07 10.90
CA ASP A 38 7.18 -19.58 9.60
C ASP A 38 7.14 -18.50 8.56
N GLU A 39 7.67 -17.32 8.86
CA GLU A 39 7.49 -16.20 7.97
C GLU A 39 8.13 -16.41 6.59
N TRP A 40 9.07 -17.35 6.49
CA TRP A 40 9.71 -17.64 5.22
C TRP A 40 9.04 -18.78 4.46
N ASN A 41 8.07 -19.45 5.08
CA ASN A 41 7.33 -20.49 4.40
C ASN A 41 6.10 -19.90 3.74
N LEU A 42 6.21 -19.60 2.45
CA LEU A 42 5.15 -18.91 1.74
C LEU A 42 4.27 -19.84 0.94
N GLU A 43 4.55 -21.14 0.96
CA GLU A 43 3.81 -22.08 0.16
C GLU A 43 2.35 -22.14 0.60
N GLY A 44 1.44 -21.97 -0.35
CA GLY A 44 0.02 -22.01 -0.05
C GLY A 44 -0.51 -20.81 0.69
N LYS A 45 0.29 -19.77 0.86
CA LYS A 45 -0.10 -18.61 1.64
C LYS A 45 -0.59 -17.43 0.84
N LYS A 46 -0.41 -17.47 -0.48
CA LYS A 46 -0.72 -16.34 -1.33
C LYS A 46 -2.15 -15.86 -1.08
N GLY A 47 -2.28 -14.56 -0.84
CA GLY A 47 -3.58 -13.95 -0.64
C GLY A 47 -4.11 -14.02 0.77
N GLN A 48 -3.40 -14.64 1.71
CA GLN A 48 -3.85 -14.65 3.10
C GLN A 48 -3.61 -13.28 3.74
N TYR A 49 -4.46 -12.95 4.69
CA TYR A 49 -4.35 -11.69 5.41
C TYR A 49 -3.32 -11.87 6.53
N SER A 50 -2.06 -11.85 6.15
CA SER A 50 -0.93 -12.12 7.02
C SER A 50 0.33 -11.62 6.34
N TYR A 51 1.41 -11.51 7.11
CA TYR A 51 2.69 -11.15 6.52
C TYR A 51 3.10 -12.13 5.44
N GLN A 52 2.94 -13.45 5.71
CA GLN A 52 3.28 -14.47 4.74
C GLN A 52 2.42 -14.36 3.47
N GLY A 53 1.13 -14.08 3.66
CA GLY A 53 0.23 -13.97 2.52
C GLY A 53 0.54 -12.78 1.65
N VAL A 54 0.87 -11.66 2.27
CA VAL A 54 1.25 -10.45 1.53
C VAL A 54 2.57 -10.70 0.80
N SER A 55 3.54 -11.32 1.49
CA SER A 55 4.83 -11.61 0.87
C SER A 55 4.70 -12.53 -0.31
N ALA A 56 3.90 -13.58 -0.17
CA ALA A 56 3.69 -14.51 -1.28
C ALA A 56 3.07 -13.81 -2.49
N THR A 57 2.13 -12.90 -2.23
CA THR A 57 1.46 -12.18 -3.30
C THR A 57 2.40 -11.21 -4.01
N THR A 58 3.14 -10.42 -3.25
CA THR A 58 4.00 -9.42 -3.86
C THR A 58 5.21 -10.02 -4.56
N LEU A 59 5.75 -11.11 -4.04
CA LEU A 59 6.88 -11.77 -4.68
C LEU A 59 6.50 -12.41 -5.98
N GLU A 60 5.27 -12.92 -6.08
CA GLU A 60 4.84 -13.59 -7.28
C GLU A 60 4.29 -12.62 -8.32
N ASP A 61 3.46 -11.67 -7.90
CA ASP A 61 2.69 -10.85 -8.84
C ASP A 61 2.94 -9.36 -8.71
N ASN A 62 3.73 -8.93 -7.75
CA ASN A 62 3.97 -7.52 -7.42
C ASN A 62 2.81 -6.86 -6.70
N PHE A 63 1.58 -7.28 -6.94
CA PHE A 63 0.42 -6.73 -6.26
C PHE A 63 -0.72 -7.74 -6.32
N GLY A 64 -1.70 -7.54 -5.47
CA GLY A 64 -2.87 -8.40 -5.55
C GLY A 64 -3.81 -8.24 -4.37
N GLN A 65 -4.93 -8.90 -4.51
CA GLN A 65 -5.98 -8.92 -3.51
C GLN A 65 -5.57 -9.77 -2.32
N ILE A 66 -5.84 -9.29 -1.14
CA ILE A 66 -5.59 -10.04 0.09
C ILE A 66 -6.94 -10.33 0.73
N GLY A 67 -7.22 -11.62 0.97
CA GLY A 67 -8.50 -12.04 1.50
C GLY A 67 -9.60 -11.76 0.51
N ALA A 68 -10.84 -11.81 0.97
CA ALA A 68 -11.97 -11.52 0.12
C ALA A 68 -12.05 -10.03 -0.20
N ALA A 69 -11.69 -9.20 0.75
CA ALA A 69 -11.63 -7.76 0.57
C ALA A 69 -10.94 -7.13 1.77
N ASP A 70 -10.01 -7.85 2.37
CA ASP A 70 -9.36 -7.35 3.58
C ASP A 70 -8.35 -6.26 3.26
N ALA A 71 -7.64 -6.41 2.15
CA ALA A 71 -6.60 -5.45 1.80
C ALA A 71 -6.18 -5.66 0.36
N VAL A 72 -5.41 -4.71 -0.13
CA VAL A 72 -4.70 -4.85 -1.41
C VAL A 72 -3.23 -4.68 -1.09
N ALA A 73 -2.42 -5.61 -1.57
CA ALA A 73 -0.98 -5.60 -1.33
C ALA A 73 -0.25 -5.17 -2.58
N PHE A 74 0.92 -4.58 -2.39
CA PHE A 74 1.76 -4.23 -3.53
C PHE A 74 3.21 -4.10 -3.08
N SER A 75 4.10 -4.39 -4.02
CA SER A 75 5.51 -4.15 -3.85
C SER A 75 5.78 -2.68 -4.08
N THR A 76 6.70 -2.10 -3.33
CA THR A 76 7.05 -0.70 -3.56
C THR A 76 7.88 -0.53 -4.84
N GLY A 77 8.52 -1.61 -5.29
CA GLY A 77 9.36 -1.53 -6.48
C GLY A 77 10.74 -0.95 -6.21
N TYR A 78 10.91 -0.26 -5.10
CA TYR A 78 12.16 0.43 -4.78
C TYR A 78 12.67 0.03 -3.39
N GLY A 79 12.08 -1.00 -2.81
CA GLY A 79 12.56 -1.54 -1.55
C GLY A 79 12.10 -0.76 -0.34
N ASP A 80 12.95 -0.76 0.66
CA ASP A 80 12.65 -0.10 1.91
C ASP A 80 12.83 1.40 1.78
N GLY A 81 12.09 2.14 2.57
CA GLY A 81 12.21 3.58 2.53
C GLY A 81 11.05 4.26 3.22
N LEU A 82 10.98 5.55 3.00
CA LEU A 82 9.91 6.39 3.52
C LEU A 82 9.19 6.95 2.30
N TYR A 83 7.91 6.62 2.17
CA TYR A 83 7.16 6.94 0.97
C TYR A 83 6.04 7.92 1.26
N PRO A 84 5.91 8.97 0.44
CA PRO A 84 4.89 9.98 0.67
C PRO A 84 3.52 9.55 0.19
N VAL A 85 2.50 10.03 0.87
CA VAL A 85 1.11 9.81 0.52
C VAL A 85 0.46 11.16 0.31
N TYR A 86 -0.26 11.28 -0.79
CA TYR A 86 -0.98 12.49 -1.14
C TYR A 86 -2.46 12.20 -1.22
N VAL A 87 -3.27 13.21 -0.97
CA VAL A 87 -4.70 13.11 -1.17
C VAL A 87 -5.14 14.20 -2.12
N GLN A 88 -6.23 13.93 -2.81
CA GLN A 88 -6.88 14.92 -3.64
C GLN A 88 -8.31 15.03 -3.16
N LEU A 89 -8.75 16.25 -2.88
CA LEU A 89 -10.08 16.47 -2.37
C LEU A 89 -11.02 16.83 -3.51
N ASN A 90 -12.30 16.51 -3.32
CA ASN A 90 -13.30 16.95 -4.27
C ASN A 90 -13.87 18.30 -3.83
N ASP A 91 -14.87 18.79 -4.55
CA ASP A 91 -15.43 20.09 -4.28
C ASP A 91 -16.09 20.20 -2.91
N ASP A 92 -16.48 19.06 -2.36
CA ASP A 92 -17.08 19.05 -1.03
C ASP A 92 -16.07 18.97 0.09
N GLY A 93 -14.78 18.93 -0.23
CA GLY A 93 -13.76 18.81 0.78
C GLY A 93 -13.49 17.40 1.24
N ARG A 94 -13.99 16.41 0.53
CA ARG A 94 -13.82 15.01 0.89
C ARG A 94 -12.65 14.42 0.12
N VAL A 95 -11.97 13.46 0.73
CA VAL A 95 -10.88 12.77 0.04
C VAL A 95 -11.48 11.96 -1.10
N ALA A 96 -11.14 12.34 -2.31
CA ALA A 96 -11.62 11.65 -3.49
C ALA A 96 -10.63 10.59 -3.96
N LYS A 97 -9.34 10.84 -3.77
CA LYS A 97 -8.29 9.92 -4.21
C LYS A 97 -7.13 9.97 -3.24
N VAL A 98 -6.45 8.86 -3.13
CA VAL A 98 -5.22 8.73 -2.37
C VAL A 98 -4.16 8.25 -3.33
N ILE A 99 -2.99 8.86 -3.31
CA ILE A 99 -1.89 8.50 -4.19
C ILE A 99 -0.67 8.25 -3.34
N ILE A 100 -0.10 7.06 -3.49
CA ILE A 100 1.15 6.71 -2.83
C ILE A 100 2.22 6.73 -3.92
N ASP A 101 3.22 7.55 -3.73
CA ASP A 101 4.22 7.76 -4.77
C ASP A 101 5.51 7.06 -4.40
N PHE A 102 5.72 5.88 -5.01
CA PHE A 102 6.93 5.12 -4.74
C PHE A 102 8.13 5.63 -5.53
N GLU A 103 7.88 6.36 -6.61
CA GLU A 103 8.98 6.84 -7.44
C GLU A 103 9.52 8.18 -7.02
N GLY A 104 8.74 8.93 -6.25
CA GLY A 104 9.18 10.22 -5.79
C GLY A 104 9.15 11.31 -6.84
N ASP A 105 8.34 11.13 -7.89
CA ASP A 105 8.30 12.10 -8.97
C ASP A 105 7.05 12.96 -8.99
N LEU A 106 6.17 12.80 -8.01
CA LEU A 106 5.05 13.70 -7.87
C LEU A 106 5.47 14.91 -7.07
N ASP A 107 5.01 16.06 -7.49
CA ASP A 107 5.40 17.30 -6.87
C ASP A 107 4.15 18.14 -6.67
N PRO A 108 3.70 18.31 -5.45
CA PRO A 108 2.52 19.13 -5.20
C PRO A 108 2.78 20.54 -5.63
N GLU A 109 1.78 21.13 -6.27
CA GLU A 109 1.96 22.43 -6.85
C GLU A 109 2.27 23.53 -5.88
N ASP A 110 1.74 23.43 -4.73
CA ASP A 110 1.82 24.53 -3.83
C ASP A 110 2.94 24.41 -2.85
N GLU A 111 4.02 23.84 -3.21
CA GLU A 111 5.13 23.64 -2.37
C GLU A 111 5.54 24.75 -1.55
#